data_46ff3c555b06b7b5da8abb6b343e25fc
#
_entry.id   46ff3c555b06b7b5da8abb6b343e25fc
#
_cell.length_a   1.000
_cell.length_b   1.000
_cell.length_c   1.000
_cell.angle_alpha   90.00
_cell.angle_beta   90.00
_cell.angle_gamma   90.00
#
_symmetry.space_group_name_H-M   'P 1'
#
loop_
_entity.id
_entity.type
_entity.pdbx_description
1 polymer ?
#
loop_
_entity_poly.entity_id
_entity_poly.type
_entity_poly.pdbx_seq_one_letter_code
_entity_poly.pdbx_strand_id
1 'polypeptide(L)'
;MLDEIDKLGADFRGDPSSALLEVLDPEQNSTFQDNYLEVEFDLSQVLFVATANQLDTIPAPLRDRMEIIQIPGYTEAEKVQIAKRYILPKQRENHGLTEAQAIIPDETLVHLIRHYTREAGVRNAEREIATVMRKLARAVAEKRGRKPEVDAKRLAAWLGPERHEYGEMDNDDQIGSATGLVVTPVGGDVVTVEVGVMEGREELILTGQLGDVMKESARAALTWIKAHGAELGIAAERFEKSGLHIHVPAGAIPKDGPSAGVTMATAIVSALTGIPVRKEVAMTGEITLRGRVLPIGGLKSKALAAHASGARVVLIPKKNEKDLPEIPEEIRKSLKIIPVETIDQVLEHALRRKPKPLPANHGTPRPPRIPVRSHDATGRPS
;
A
#
# COMPACT_ATOMS: atom_id res chain seq x y z
N MET A 1 -11.98 11.05 26.53
CA MET A 1 -11.58 10.62 25.18
C MET A 1 -11.23 11.85 24.37
N LEU A 2 -10.08 11.84 23.69
CA LEU A 2 -9.58 12.91 22.82
C LEU A 2 -9.60 12.40 21.38
N ASP A 3 -10.40 13.02 20.51
CA ASP A 3 -10.58 12.57 19.14
C ASP A 3 -9.71 13.38 18.17
N GLU A 4 -9.10 12.70 17.18
CA GLU A 4 -8.29 13.31 16.12
C GLU A 4 -7.14 14.20 16.62
N ILE A 5 -6.35 13.73 17.59
CA ILE A 5 -5.22 14.49 18.16
C ILE A 5 -4.10 14.82 17.16
N ASP A 6 -4.07 14.13 16.03
CA ASP A 6 -3.19 14.41 14.91
C ASP A 6 -3.50 15.74 14.18
N LYS A 7 -4.67 16.31 14.45
CA LYS A 7 -5.10 17.62 13.91
C LYS A 7 -4.83 18.80 14.83
N LEU A 8 -4.24 18.55 15.99
CA LEU A 8 -3.83 19.62 16.90
C LEU A 8 -2.64 20.37 16.28
N GLY A 9 -2.87 21.58 15.83
CA GLY A 9 -1.84 22.47 15.29
C GLY A 9 -1.46 23.54 16.30
N ALA A 10 -0.18 23.92 16.32
CA ALA A 10 0.25 25.15 16.98
C ALA A 10 -0.17 26.36 16.13
N ASP A 11 -0.91 27.29 16.71
CA ASP A 11 -1.28 28.55 16.07
C ASP A 11 -0.90 29.74 16.96
N PHE A 12 -1.22 30.95 16.51
CA PHE A 12 -0.98 32.20 17.27
C PHE A 12 -1.66 32.27 18.64
N ARG A 13 -2.57 31.33 18.95
CA ARG A 13 -3.38 31.34 20.19
C ARG A 13 -2.86 30.35 21.22
N GLY A 14 -1.87 29.54 20.87
CA GLY A 14 -1.24 28.60 21.77
C GLY A 14 -0.83 27.28 21.12
N ASP A 15 -0.21 26.43 21.90
CA ASP A 15 0.17 25.06 21.52
C ASP A 15 -0.63 24.06 22.37
N PRO A 16 -1.73 23.51 21.85
CA PRO A 16 -2.54 22.50 22.53
C PRO A 16 -1.74 21.24 22.87
N SER A 17 -0.69 20.94 22.08
CA SER A 17 0.18 19.77 22.31
C SER A 17 0.97 19.91 23.61
N SER A 18 1.37 21.13 23.97
CA SER A 18 2.05 21.41 25.26
C SER A 18 1.12 21.20 26.44
N ALA A 19 -0.15 21.63 26.35
CA ALA A 19 -1.15 21.38 27.39
C ALA A 19 -1.41 19.87 27.57
N LEU A 20 -1.45 19.10 26.47
CA LEU A 20 -1.60 17.64 26.56
C LEU A 20 -0.39 16.96 27.19
N LEU A 21 0.83 17.51 27.04
CA LEU A 21 2.00 16.98 27.73
C LEU A 21 1.83 17.05 29.25
N GLU A 22 1.33 18.17 29.76
CA GLU A 22 1.05 18.34 31.19
C GLU A 22 -0.05 17.40 31.68
N VAL A 23 -1.15 17.29 30.93
CA VAL A 23 -2.29 16.41 31.22
C VAL A 23 -1.89 14.94 31.26
N LEU A 24 -1.00 14.51 30.38
CA LEU A 24 -0.60 13.10 30.23
C LEU A 24 0.65 12.73 31.07
N ASP A 25 1.30 13.70 31.70
CA ASP A 25 2.45 13.46 32.53
C ASP A 25 2.03 13.04 33.95
N PRO A 26 2.33 11.80 34.40
CA PRO A 26 1.97 11.34 35.73
C PRO A 26 2.59 12.16 36.87
N GLU A 27 3.68 12.88 36.62
CA GLU A 27 4.36 13.71 37.63
C GLU A 27 3.68 15.08 37.80
N GLN A 28 2.91 15.53 36.80
CA GLN A 28 2.29 16.86 36.77
C GLN A 28 0.76 16.84 36.78
N ASN A 29 0.13 15.75 36.34
CA ASN A 29 -1.31 15.69 36.16
C ASN A 29 -2.15 15.68 37.45
N SER A 30 -1.53 15.45 38.61
CA SER A 30 -2.19 15.52 39.92
C SER A 30 -2.50 16.95 40.36
N THR A 31 -1.81 17.93 39.80
CA THR A 31 -1.96 19.35 40.07
C THR A 31 -2.26 20.17 38.81
N PHE A 32 -2.96 19.55 37.87
CA PHE A 32 -3.36 20.21 36.62
C PHE A 32 -4.21 21.45 36.92
N GLN A 33 -3.83 22.60 36.41
CA GLN A 33 -4.56 23.84 36.57
C GLN A 33 -5.16 24.31 35.23
N ASP A 34 -6.47 24.45 35.20
CA ASP A 34 -7.14 25.09 34.07
C ASP A 34 -6.85 26.61 34.07
N ASN A 35 -6.29 27.10 32.96
CA ASN A 35 -5.86 28.49 32.83
C ASN A 35 -6.99 29.50 32.86
N TYR A 36 -8.26 29.08 32.72
CA TYR A 36 -9.43 29.95 32.77
C TYR A 36 -10.07 29.98 34.13
N LEU A 37 -10.17 28.82 34.79
CA LEU A 37 -10.81 28.71 36.11
C LEU A 37 -9.81 28.94 37.26
N GLU A 38 -8.51 28.82 36.99
CA GLU A 38 -7.42 28.91 37.99
C GLU A 38 -7.61 27.99 39.20
N VAL A 39 -8.23 26.81 38.95
CA VAL A 39 -8.50 25.81 39.98
C VAL A 39 -7.68 24.55 39.64
N GLU A 40 -6.97 24.04 40.63
CA GLU A 40 -6.26 22.76 40.52
C GLU A 40 -7.25 21.59 40.44
N PHE A 41 -6.96 20.63 39.55
CA PHE A 41 -7.75 19.45 39.38
C PHE A 41 -6.83 18.21 39.27
N ASP A 42 -7.11 17.19 40.06
CA ASP A 42 -6.33 15.93 40.02
C ASP A 42 -6.80 15.02 38.89
N LEU A 43 -5.96 14.86 37.88
CA LEU A 43 -6.17 13.98 36.73
C LEU A 43 -5.48 12.62 36.85
N SER A 44 -4.80 12.32 37.98
CA SER A 44 -4.02 11.10 38.16
C SER A 44 -4.83 9.79 38.06
N GLN A 45 -6.14 9.88 38.32
CA GLN A 45 -7.04 8.73 38.24
C GLN A 45 -7.84 8.67 36.92
N VAL A 46 -7.49 9.52 35.96
CA VAL A 46 -8.21 9.60 34.68
C VAL A 46 -7.51 8.73 33.63
N LEU A 47 -8.26 7.81 33.01
CA LEU A 47 -7.80 7.09 31.83
C LEU A 47 -8.01 7.94 30.57
N PHE A 48 -6.92 8.26 29.88
CA PHE A 48 -6.95 8.99 28.62
C PHE A 48 -6.95 8.01 27.43
N VAL A 49 -7.90 8.17 26.54
CA VAL A 49 -7.98 7.47 25.27
C VAL A 49 -7.98 8.50 24.15
N ALA A 50 -7.04 8.40 23.23
CA ALA A 50 -6.93 9.31 22.09
C ALA A 50 -7.08 8.54 20.77
N THR A 51 -7.63 9.21 19.74
CA THR A 51 -7.64 8.69 18.37
C THR A 51 -6.82 9.57 17.46
N ALA A 52 -6.21 8.99 16.43
CA ALA A 52 -5.47 9.69 15.41
C ALA A 52 -5.54 8.93 14.09
N ASN A 53 -5.43 9.64 12.97
CA ASN A 53 -5.31 9.05 11.64
C ASN A 53 -3.85 8.92 11.17
N GLN A 54 -3.00 9.83 11.63
CA GLN A 54 -1.57 9.89 11.26
C GLN A 54 -0.71 10.01 12.52
N LEU A 55 0.23 9.10 12.65
CA LEU A 55 1.14 9.09 13.80
C LEU A 55 2.24 10.15 13.69
N ASP A 56 2.69 10.43 12.46
CA ASP A 56 3.84 11.30 12.21
C ASP A 56 3.57 12.78 12.50
N THR A 57 2.30 13.18 12.50
CA THR A 57 1.87 14.53 12.84
C THR A 57 1.78 14.79 14.34
N ILE A 58 1.79 13.73 15.15
CA ILE A 58 1.80 13.83 16.62
C ILE A 58 3.22 14.07 17.09
N PRO A 59 3.48 15.13 17.89
CA PRO A 59 4.82 15.41 18.42
C PRO A 59 5.43 14.22 19.15
N ALA A 60 6.73 13.98 18.94
CA ALA A 60 7.43 12.86 19.55
C ALA A 60 7.29 12.78 21.08
N PRO A 61 7.37 13.89 21.85
CA PRO A 61 7.19 13.85 23.31
C PRO A 61 5.80 13.35 23.74
N LEU A 62 4.75 13.59 22.95
CA LEU A 62 3.42 13.04 23.23
C LEU A 62 3.36 11.56 22.92
N ARG A 63 3.94 11.13 21.80
CA ARG A 63 3.97 9.71 21.41
C ARG A 63 4.70 8.85 22.45
N ASP A 64 5.77 9.37 23.03
CA ASP A 64 6.57 8.65 24.04
C ASP A 64 5.79 8.38 25.35
N ARG A 65 4.69 9.12 25.58
CA ARG A 65 3.81 8.96 26.75
C ARG A 65 2.56 8.11 26.45
N MET A 66 2.41 7.63 25.22
CA MET A 66 1.22 6.90 24.78
C MET A 66 1.55 5.45 24.45
N GLU A 67 0.66 4.55 24.81
CA GLU A 67 0.60 3.23 24.23
C GLU A 67 -0.13 3.31 22.87
N ILE A 68 0.58 2.97 21.78
CA ILE A 68 0.07 3.11 20.42
C ILE A 68 -0.49 1.78 19.95
N ILE A 69 -1.81 1.73 19.75
CA ILE A 69 -2.53 0.59 19.20
C ILE A 69 -2.92 0.92 17.77
N GLN A 70 -2.28 0.25 16.80
CA GLN A 70 -2.63 0.43 15.39
C GLN A 70 -3.82 -0.43 15.02
N ILE A 71 -4.88 0.20 14.54
CA ILE A 71 -6.08 -0.47 14.00
C ILE A 71 -5.96 -0.47 12.48
N PRO A 72 -5.67 -1.61 11.85
CA PRO A 72 -5.58 -1.69 10.39
C PRO A 72 -6.97 -1.51 9.76
N GLY A 73 -6.98 -1.09 8.48
CA GLY A 73 -8.20 -1.07 7.68
C GLY A 73 -8.79 -2.46 7.50
N TYR A 74 -10.09 -2.51 7.18
CA TYR A 74 -10.80 -3.76 6.93
C TYR A 74 -10.48 -4.32 5.55
N THR A 75 -10.40 -5.64 5.48
CA THR A 75 -10.38 -6.40 4.23
C THR A 75 -11.73 -6.31 3.52
N GLU A 76 -11.79 -6.61 2.22
CA GLU A 76 -13.04 -6.65 1.48
C GLU A 76 -14.04 -7.64 2.13
N ALA A 77 -13.59 -8.83 2.51
CA ALA A 77 -14.41 -9.82 3.18
C ALA A 77 -14.96 -9.31 4.53
N GLU A 78 -14.12 -8.65 5.33
CA GLU A 78 -14.56 -8.02 6.59
C GLU A 78 -15.58 -6.91 6.34
N LYS A 79 -15.36 -6.05 5.31
CA LYS A 79 -16.32 -5.00 4.94
C LYS A 79 -17.67 -5.57 4.53
N VAL A 80 -17.69 -6.66 3.78
CA VAL A 80 -18.92 -7.38 3.41
C VAL A 80 -19.63 -7.91 4.66
N GLN A 81 -18.90 -8.53 5.59
CA GLN A 81 -19.50 -9.03 6.85
C GLN A 81 -20.04 -7.89 7.73
N ILE A 82 -19.30 -6.78 7.84
CA ILE A 82 -19.76 -5.58 8.56
C ILE A 82 -21.01 -5.01 7.89
N ALA A 83 -21.02 -4.92 6.57
CA ALA A 83 -22.18 -4.45 5.81
C ALA A 83 -23.41 -5.31 6.09
N LYS A 84 -23.28 -6.63 6.06
CA LYS A 84 -24.37 -7.58 6.31
C LYS A 84 -24.91 -7.53 7.73
N ARG A 85 -24.00 -7.56 8.71
CA ARG A 85 -24.37 -7.72 10.12
C ARG A 85 -24.84 -6.42 10.78
N TYR A 86 -24.32 -5.29 10.33
CA TYR A 86 -24.53 -4.03 11.02
C TYR A 86 -25.13 -2.95 10.12
N ILE A 87 -24.57 -2.73 8.91
CA ILE A 87 -24.98 -1.61 8.07
C ILE A 87 -26.36 -1.86 7.46
N LEU A 88 -26.59 -3.02 6.83
CA LEU A 88 -27.85 -3.34 6.19
C LEU A 88 -29.04 -3.30 7.15
N PRO A 89 -29.01 -3.96 8.33
CA PRO A 89 -30.10 -3.87 9.30
C PRO A 89 -30.38 -2.43 9.73
N LYS A 90 -29.35 -1.67 10.11
CA LYS A 90 -29.44 -0.26 10.49
C LYS A 90 -30.06 0.61 9.40
N GLN A 91 -29.61 0.42 8.15
CA GLN A 91 -30.10 1.21 7.03
C GLN A 91 -31.52 0.82 6.60
N ARG A 92 -31.92 -0.45 6.73
CA ARG A 92 -33.32 -0.87 6.55
C ARG A 92 -34.23 -0.18 7.57
N GLU A 93 -33.89 -0.21 8.84
CA GLU A 93 -34.64 0.45 9.92
C GLU A 93 -34.75 1.96 9.66
N ASN A 94 -33.64 2.64 9.38
CA ASN A 94 -33.61 4.08 9.12
C ASN A 94 -34.46 4.51 7.92
N HIS A 95 -34.76 3.61 6.97
CA HIS A 95 -35.52 3.91 5.77
C HIS A 95 -36.90 3.23 5.75
N GLY A 96 -37.32 2.61 6.88
CA GLY A 96 -38.63 1.96 6.99
C GLY A 96 -38.83 0.78 6.05
N LEU A 97 -37.77 0.03 5.73
CA LEU A 97 -37.78 -1.12 4.85
C LEU A 97 -37.69 -2.41 5.64
N THR A 98 -38.46 -3.41 5.26
CA THR A 98 -38.32 -4.77 5.76
C THR A 98 -37.20 -5.51 5.00
N GLU A 99 -36.75 -6.63 5.58
CA GLU A 99 -35.74 -7.47 4.92
C GLU A 99 -36.20 -7.99 3.55
N ALA A 100 -37.47 -8.35 3.44
CA ALA A 100 -38.06 -8.80 2.18
C ALA A 100 -38.18 -7.71 1.11
N GLN A 101 -38.13 -6.43 1.51
CA GLN A 101 -38.22 -5.28 0.59
C GLN A 101 -36.84 -4.77 0.13
N ALA A 102 -35.76 -5.17 0.81
CA ALA A 102 -34.42 -4.69 0.51
C ALA A 102 -33.38 -5.82 0.62
N ILE A 103 -33.23 -6.57 -0.48
CA ILE A 103 -32.29 -7.69 -0.58
C ILE A 103 -31.09 -7.21 -1.38
N ILE A 104 -29.91 -7.23 -0.77
CA ILE A 104 -28.63 -6.97 -1.44
C ILE A 104 -27.77 -8.24 -1.30
N PRO A 105 -27.60 -9.02 -2.40
CA PRO A 105 -26.76 -10.21 -2.38
C PRO A 105 -25.29 -9.90 -2.06
N ASP A 106 -24.56 -10.90 -1.57
CA ASP A 106 -23.14 -10.76 -1.23
C ASP A 106 -22.31 -10.31 -2.44
N GLU A 107 -22.53 -10.86 -3.60
CA GLU A 107 -21.87 -10.45 -4.85
C GLU A 107 -22.11 -8.97 -5.19
N THR A 108 -23.34 -8.47 -4.92
CA THR A 108 -23.66 -7.06 -5.11
C THR A 108 -22.99 -6.16 -4.06
N LEU A 109 -22.86 -6.63 -2.82
CA LEU A 109 -22.10 -5.93 -1.80
C LEU A 109 -20.61 -5.85 -2.13
N VAL A 110 -20.03 -6.97 -2.57
CA VAL A 110 -18.65 -7.00 -3.07
C VAL A 110 -18.48 -6.01 -4.21
N HIS A 111 -19.37 -6.02 -5.19
CA HIS A 111 -19.35 -5.10 -6.34
C HIS A 111 -19.45 -3.64 -5.89
N LEU A 112 -20.37 -3.32 -4.96
CA LEU A 112 -20.50 -1.98 -4.40
C LEU A 112 -19.23 -1.53 -3.69
N ILE A 113 -18.68 -2.37 -2.81
CA ILE A 113 -17.46 -2.06 -2.06
C ILE A 113 -16.29 -1.84 -3.03
N ARG A 114 -16.16 -2.66 -4.04
CA ARG A 114 -15.07 -2.64 -5.02
C ARG A 114 -15.11 -1.41 -5.92
N HIS A 115 -16.27 -1.13 -6.51
CA HIS A 115 -16.37 -0.18 -7.60
C HIS A 115 -16.92 1.19 -7.20
N TYR A 116 -17.54 1.30 -6.02
CA TYR A 116 -18.14 2.55 -5.56
C TYR A 116 -17.49 3.13 -4.31
N THR A 117 -16.60 2.37 -3.65
CA THR A 117 -15.90 2.85 -2.45
C THR A 117 -14.38 2.64 -2.53
N ARG A 118 -13.63 3.60 -1.98
CA ARG A 118 -12.18 3.50 -1.83
C ARG A 118 -11.80 4.07 -0.47
N GLU A 119 -11.74 3.19 0.54
CA GLU A 119 -11.53 3.57 1.94
C GLU A 119 -10.95 2.42 2.77
N ALA A 120 -10.24 2.74 3.84
CA ALA A 120 -9.76 1.74 4.80
C ALA A 120 -10.91 1.21 5.69
N GLY A 121 -11.88 2.06 6.03
CA GLY A 121 -13.05 1.74 6.83
C GLY A 121 -14.26 1.29 6.01
N VAL A 122 -15.48 1.62 6.51
CA VAL A 122 -16.77 1.28 5.90
C VAL A 122 -17.73 2.47 5.81
N ARG A 123 -17.25 3.70 6.07
CA ARG A 123 -18.11 4.90 6.13
C ARG A 123 -18.71 5.25 4.76
N ASN A 124 -17.91 5.13 3.69
CA ASN A 124 -18.42 5.37 2.33
C ASN A 124 -19.32 4.23 1.88
N ALA A 125 -19.01 2.98 2.24
CA ALA A 125 -19.88 1.84 1.98
C ALA A 125 -21.26 2.04 2.66
N GLU A 126 -21.29 2.51 3.90
CA GLU A 126 -22.55 2.85 4.58
C GLU A 126 -23.33 3.95 3.84
N ARG A 127 -22.65 4.99 3.35
CA ARG A 127 -23.29 6.08 2.58
C ARG A 127 -23.88 5.59 1.24
N GLU A 128 -23.17 4.76 0.52
CA GLU A 128 -23.64 4.21 -0.75
C GLU A 128 -24.81 3.23 -0.49
N ILE A 129 -24.72 2.36 0.51
CA ILE A 129 -25.82 1.49 0.94
C ILE A 129 -27.05 2.32 1.34
N ALA A 130 -26.90 3.40 2.12
CA ALA A 130 -27.98 4.30 2.47
C ALA A 130 -28.62 4.94 1.21
N THR A 131 -27.81 5.26 0.19
CA THR A 131 -28.34 5.77 -1.08
C THR A 131 -29.17 4.73 -1.81
N VAL A 132 -28.71 3.48 -1.83
CA VAL A 132 -29.48 2.34 -2.40
C VAL A 132 -30.79 2.14 -1.62
N MET A 133 -30.76 2.19 -0.28
CA MET A 133 -31.96 2.05 0.56
C MET A 133 -32.98 3.15 0.31
N ARG A 134 -32.54 4.41 0.15
CA ARG A 134 -33.46 5.52 -0.23
C ARG A 134 -34.14 5.28 -1.58
N LYS A 135 -33.42 4.73 -2.59
CA LYS A 135 -34.00 4.40 -3.88
C LYS A 135 -35.00 3.24 -3.80
N LEU A 136 -34.73 2.24 -2.94
CA LEU A 136 -35.66 1.15 -2.67
C LEU A 136 -36.90 1.65 -1.94
N ALA A 137 -36.76 2.44 -0.89
CA ALA A 137 -37.88 3.02 -0.15
C ALA A 137 -38.81 3.82 -1.05
N ARG A 138 -38.24 4.66 -1.93
CA ARG A 138 -39.01 5.38 -2.94
C ARG A 138 -39.76 4.44 -3.88
N ALA A 139 -39.13 3.37 -4.36
CA ALA A 139 -39.77 2.41 -5.28
C ALA A 139 -40.93 1.66 -4.59
N VAL A 140 -40.80 1.34 -3.31
CA VAL A 140 -41.85 0.73 -2.48
C VAL A 140 -43.02 1.73 -2.29
N ALA A 141 -42.75 2.98 -1.94
CA ALA A 141 -43.75 4.01 -1.74
C ALA A 141 -44.55 4.31 -3.02
N GLU A 142 -43.89 4.33 -4.18
CA GLU A 142 -44.50 4.52 -5.50
C GLU A 142 -45.24 3.27 -6.01
N LYS A 143 -45.32 2.19 -5.23
CA LYS A 143 -45.95 0.89 -5.61
C LYS A 143 -45.47 0.36 -6.96
N ARG A 144 -44.28 0.71 -7.38
CA ARG A 144 -43.70 0.27 -8.63
C ARG A 144 -43.24 -1.17 -8.48
N GLY A 145 -44.06 -2.19 -8.59
CA GLY A 145 -43.84 -3.63 -8.43
C GLY A 145 -42.49 -4.19 -8.92
N ARG A 146 -41.39 -3.66 -8.39
CA ARG A 146 -40.00 -4.05 -8.72
C ARG A 146 -39.52 -5.13 -7.77
N LYS A 147 -38.66 -6.03 -8.29
CA LYS A 147 -37.97 -7.03 -7.49
C LYS A 147 -37.25 -6.35 -6.32
N PRO A 148 -37.36 -6.88 -5.10
CA PRO A 148 -36.67 -6.33 -3.92
C PRO A 148 -35.14 -6.48 -3.98
N GLU A 149 -34.64 -7.31 -4.86
CA GLU A 149 -33.24 -7.65 -5.03
C GLU A 149 -32.50 -6.60 -5.87
N VAL A 150 -31.35 -6.16 -5.38
CA VAL A 150 -30.47 -5.20 -6.05
C VAL A 150 -29.33 -5.95 -6.72
N ASP A 151 -29.23 -5.83 -8.02
CA ASP A 151 -28.14 -6.34 -8.83
C ASP A 151 -27.16 -5.23 -9.27
N ALA A 152 -26.05 -5.59 -9.90
CA ALA A 152 -25.03 -4.64 -10.38
C ALA A 152 -25.60 -3.60 -11.37
N LYS A 153 -26.58 -3.99 -12.21
CA LYS A 153 -27.24 -3.07 -13.16
C LYS A 153 -28.03 -1.98 -12.44
N ARG A 154 -28.69 -2.35 -11.34
CA ARG A 154 -29.40 -1.39 -10.49
C ARG A 154 -28.44 -0.49 -9.73
N LEU A 155 -27.32 -1.01 -9.26
CA LEU A 155 -26.28 -0.16 -8.67
C LEU A 155 -25.83 0.91 -9.66
N ALA A 156 -25.49 0.53 -10.88
CA ALA A 156 -25.10 1.48 -11.92
C ALA A 156 -26.19 2.51 -12.23
N ALA A 157 -27.45 2.07 -12.29
CA ALA A 157 -28.58 2.97 -12.52
C ALA A 157 -28.85 3.97 -11.37
N TRP A 158 -28.46 3.62 -10.13
CA TRP A 158 -28.77 4.41 -8.93
C TRP A 158 -27.60 5.21 -8.40
N LEU A 159 -26.39 4.68 -8.52
CA LEU A 159 -25.14 5.28 -8.04
C LEU A 159 -24.33 5.96 -9.15
N GLY A 160 -24.71 5.73 -10.42
CA GLY A 160 -23.98 6.17 -11.60
C GLY A 160 -22.94 5.14 -12.06
N PRO A 161 -22.05 5.53 -12.99
CA PRO A 161 -20.98 4.66 -13.46
C PRO A 161 -20.03 4.28 -12.31
N GLU A 162 -19.38 3.15 -12.46
CA GLU A 162 -18.33 2.72 -11.53
C GLU A 162 -17.26 3.81 -11.40
N ARG A 163 -16.87 4.09 -10.15
CA ARG A 163 -15.95 5.20 -9.83
C ARG A 163 -14.51 4.74 -9.64
N HIS A 164 -14.36 3.47 -9.33
CA HIS A 164 -13.05 2.89 -9.01
C HIS A 164 -12.87 1.60 -9.80
N GLU A 165 -11.77 1.56 -10.51
CA GLU A 165 -11.22 0.33 -11.05
C GLU A 165 -10.12 -0.11 -10.09
N TYR A 166 -10.14 -1.36 -9.65
CA TYR A 166 -8.97 -1.93 -8.99
C TYR A 166 -7.88 -2.04 -10.04
N GLY A 167 -6.64 -1.70 -9.67
CA GLY A 167 -5.51 -1.96 -10.53
C GLY A 167 -5.53 -3.44 -10.94
N GLU A 168 -5.70 -3.68 -12.23
CA GLU A 168 -5.67 -5.03 -12.78
C GLU A 168 -4.23 -5.43 -13.09
N MET A 169 -3.93 -6.71 -12.90
CA MET A 169 -2.68 -7.27 -13.42
C MET A 169 -2.71 -7.23 -14.94
N ASP A 170 -1.56 -7.07 -15.56
CA ASP A 170 -1.44 -7.15 -17.03
C ASP A 170 -2.03 -8.47 -17.56
N ASN A 171 -2.74 -8.39 -18.69
CA ASN A 171 -3.35 -9.58 -19.30
C ASN A 171 -2.31 -10.53 -19.92
N ASP A 172 -1.16 -10.00 -20.28
CA ASP A 172 -0.04 -10.73 -20.89
C ASP A 172 1.30 -10.34 -20.25
N ASP A 173 2.32 -11.17 -20.47
CA ASP A 173 3.68 -10.85 -20.06
C ASP A 173 4.21 -9.67 -20.85
N GLN A 174 4.64 -8.62 -20.16
CA GLN A 174 5.07 -7.38 -20.77
C GLN A 174 6.60 -7.18 -20.65
N ILE A 175 7.20 -6.57 -21.68
CA ILE A 175 8.57 -6.09 -21.61
C ILE A 175 8.54 -4.66 -21.08
N GLY A 176 9.35 -4.39 -20.05
CA GLY A 176 9.44 -3.05 -19.46
C GLY A 176 8.26 -2.69 -18.55
N SER A 177 7.35 -3.60 -18.25
CA SER A 177 6.28 -3.42 -17.29
C SER A 177 6.40 -4.39 -16.13
N ALA A 178 6.24 -3.92 -14.88
CA ALA A 178 6.26 -4.75 -13.69
C ALA A 178 5.24 -4.26 -12.66
N THR A 179 4.60 -5.19 -11.94
CA THR A 179 3.60 -4.88 -10.94
C THR A 179 4.18 -4.80 -9.55
N GLY A 180 4.05 -3.63 -8.93
CA GLY A 180 4.43 -3.37 -7.56
C GLY A 180 3.26 -3.31 -6.61
N LEU A 181 3.53 -3.38 -5.31
CA LEU A 181 2.54 -3.28 -4.23
C LEU A 181 2.84 -2.06 -3.37
N VAL A 182 1.85 -1.22 -3.17
CA VAL A 182 1.94 -0.01 -2.36
C VAL A 182 0.90 0.00 -1.24
N VAL A 183 1.12 0.82 -0.23
CA VAL A 183 0.11 1.14 0.79
C VAL A 183 -0.29 2.58 0.60
N THR A 184 -1.59 2.83 0.59
CA THR A 184 -2.19 4.15 0.52
C THR A 184 -3.00 4.41 1.80
N PRO A 185 -3.41 5.64 2.09
CA PRO A 185 -4.28 5.94 3.23
C PRO A 185 -5.62 5.17 3.20
N VAL A 186 -6.00 4.65 2.04
CA VAL A 186 -7.25 3.89 1.86
C VAL A 186 -7.06 2.38 1.83
N GLY A 187 -5.82 1.89 1.96
CA GLY A 187 -5.48 0.47 1.97
C GLY A 187 -4.33 0.11 1.02
N GLY A 188 -4.13 -1.18 0.80
CA GLY A 188 -3.18 -1.66 -0.21
C GLY A 188 -3.70 -1.44 -1.63
N ASP A 189 -2.77 -1.24 -2.56
CA ASP A 189 -3.08 -1.12 -3.99
C ASP A 189 -1.96 -1.74 -4.83
N VAL A 190 -2.26 -2.10 -6.07
CA VAL A 190 -1.25 -2.48 -7.05
C VAL A 190 -0.87 -1.27 -7.89
N VAL A 191 0.38 -1.22 -8.28
CA VAL A 191 0.91 -0.15 -9.13
C VAL A 191 1.75 -0.77 -10.24
N THR A 192 1.45 -0.41 -11.47
CA THR A 192 2.28 -0.78 -12.61
C THR A 192 3.43 0.21 -12.74
N VAL A 193 4.63 -0.29 -12.96
CA VAL A 193 5.82 0.50 -13.30
C VAL A 193 6.17 0.18 -14.75
N GLU A 194 6.11 1.18 -15.60
CA GLU A 194 6.41 1.08 -17.02
C GLU A 194 7.75 1.75 -17.31
N VAL A 195 8.57 1.10 -18.12
CA VAL A 195 9.89 1.62 -18.54
C VAL A 195 9.99 1.63 -20.06
N GLY A 196 10.09 2.82 -20.61
CA GLY A 196 10.44 3.05 -22.01
C GLY A 196 11.94 3.26 -22.19
N VAL A 197 12.53 2.65 -23.20
CA VAL A 197 13.93 2.85 -23.61
C VAL A 197 13.93 3.75 -24.85
N MET A 198 14.57 4.91 -24.76
CA MET A 198 14.67 5.88 -25.85
C MET A 198 16.10 5.85 -26.43
N GLU A 199 16.24 5.88 -27.75
CA GLU A 199 17.54 6.06 -28.38
C GLU A 199 18.03 7.51 -28.22
N GLY A 200 19.32 7.67 -27.95
CA GLY A 200 19.94 8.98 -27.78
C GLY A 200 20.98 9.00 -26.67
N ARG A 201 21.06 10.10 -25.95
CA ARG A 201 21.98 10.26 -24.82
C ARG A 201 21.40 9.67 -23.53
N GLU A 202 22.29 9.39 -22.60
CA GLU A 202 21.90 8.96 -21.25
C GLU A 202 21.03 10.02 -20.57
N GLU A 203 19.78 9.64 -20.24
CA GLU A 203 18.83 10.47 -19.53
C GLU A 203 17.90 9.59 -18.68
N LEU A 204 17.48 10.06 -17.52
CA LEU A 204 16.48 9.41 -16.70
C LEU A 204 15.28 10.34 -16.49
N ILE A 205 14.17 10.01 -17.12
CA ILE A 205 12.90 10.72 -16.98
C ILE A 205 12.01 9.94 -16.03
N LEU A 206 11.44 10.63 -15.04
CA LEU A 206 10.55 10.05 -14.03
C LEU A 206 9.22 10.80 -14.07
N THR A 207 8.11 10.06 -14.28
CA THR A 207 6.75 10.62 -14.33
C THR A 207 5.75 9.78 -13.53
N GLY A 208 4.58 10.33 -13.19
CA GLY A 208 3.52 9.66 -12.43
C GLY A 208 3.34 10.20 -11.00
N GLN A 209 3.70 11.48 -10.77
CA GLN A 209 3.61 12.13 -9.44
C GLN A 209 4.37 11.37 -8.34
N LEU A 210 5.62 11.01 -8.64
CA LEU A 210 6.50 10.33 -7.71
C LEU A 210 7.04 11.31 -6.67
N GLY A 211 6.92 10.97 -5.39
CA GLY A 211 7.59 11.66 -4.30
C GLY A 211 9.12 11.46 -4.34
N ASP A 212 9.82 12.18 -3.48
CA ASP A 212 11.29 12.21 -3.56
C ASP A 212 11.92 10.88 -3.17
N VAL A 213 11.38 10.17 -2.19
CA VAL A 213 11.85 8.83 -1.78
C VAL A 213 11.71 7.83 -2.94
N MET A 214 10.62 7.89 -3.69
CA MET A 214 10.40 7.01 -4.83
C MET A 214 11.33 7.34 -6.00
N LYS A 215 11.65 8.63 -6.23
CA LYS A 215 12.66 9.06 -7.21
C LYS A 215 14.07 8.60 -6.84
N GLU A 216 14.43 8.67 -5.56
CA GLU A 216 15.70 8.13 -5.06
C GLU A 216 15.79 6.62 -5.26
N SER A 217 14.71 5.90 -4.98
CA SER A 217 14.61 4.45 -5.20
C SER A 217 14.83 4.08 -6.67
N ALA A 218 14.27 4.85 -7.62
CA ALA A 218 14.50 4.66 -9.06
C ALA A 218 15.97 4.85 -9.43
N ARG A 219 16.63 5.87 -8.89
CA ARG A 219 18.06 6.13 -9.12
C ARG A 219 18.94 5.04 -8.52
N ALA A 220 18.61 4.56 -7.31
CA ALA A 220 19.34 3.46 -6.67
C ALA A 220 19.23 2.16 -7.50
N ALA A 221 18.03 1.85 -8.00
CA ALA A 221 17.79 0.72 -8.89
C ALA A 221 18.64 0.82 -10.18
N LEU A 222 18.62 1.97 -10.85
CA LEU A 222 19.41 2.19 -12.05
C LEU A 222 20.92 2.09 -11.79
N THR A 223 21.40 2.64 -10.68
CA THR A 223 22.81 2.57 -10.29
C THR A 223 23.25 1.13 -10.09
N TRP A 224 22.43 0.32 -9.39
CA TRP A 224 22.73 -1.10 -9.21
C TRP A 224 22.79 -1.85 -10.57
N ILE A 225 21.81 -1.60 -11.46
CA ILE A 225 21.74 -2.23 -12.77
C ILE A 225 22.98 -1.88 -13.62
N LYS A 226 23.42 -0.61 -13.62
CA LYS A 226 24.64 -0.19 -14.32
C LYS A 226 25.88 -0.89 -13.79
N ALA A 227 26.02 -1.01 -12.46
CA ALA A 227 27.14 -1.70 -11.83
C ALA A 227 27.19 -3.20 -12.15
N HIS A 228 26.05 -3.83 -12.44
CA HIS A 228 25.92 -5.27 -12.74
C HIS A 228 25.54 -5.53 -14.20
N GLY A 229 25.66 -4.53 -15.08
CA GLY A 229 25.24 -4.62 -16.49
C GLY A 229 25.76 -5.84 -17.21
N ALA A 230 27.06 -6.13 -17.09
CA ALA A 230 27.68 -7.29 -17.73
C ALA A 230 27.08 -8.62 -17.25
N GLU A 231 26.75 -8.75 -15.96
CA GLU A 231 26.14 -9.95 -15.38
C GLU A 231 24.68 -10.11 -15.86
N LEU A 232 24.01 -8.98 -16.12
CA LEU A 232 22.65 -8.90 -16.66
C LEU A 232 22.58 -8.98 -18.20
N GLY A 233 23.74 -9.10 -18.87
CA GLY A 233 23.77 -9.13 -20.32
C GLY A 233 23.57 -7.78 -21.01
N ILE A 234 23.77 -6.67 -20.28
CA ILE A 234 23.59 -5.31 -20.76
C ILE A 234 24.96 -4.68 -20.98
N ALA A 235 25.29 -4.32 -22.21
CA ALA A 235 26.55 -3.66 -22.54
C ALA A 235 26.58 -2.21 -22.03
N ALA A 236 27.76 -1.69 -21.65
CA ALA A 236 27.92 -0.34 -21.14
C ALA A 236 27.42 0.72 -22.15
N GLU A 237 27.71 0.49 -23.45
CA GLU A 237 27.27 1.38 -24.53
C GLU A 237 25.74 1.48 -24.62
N ARG A 238 25.01 0.47 -24.13
CA ARG A 238 23.53 0.52 -24.09
C ARG A 238 23.03 1.61 -23.14
N PHE A 239 23.71 1.82 -22.01
CA PHE A 239 23.38 2.90 -21.08
C PHE A 239 23.74 4.27 -21.62
N GLU A 240 24.91 4.40 -22.29
CA GLU A 240 25.41 5.66 -22.85
C GLU A 240 24.54 6.16 -24.01
N LYS A 241 23.98 5.23 -24.80
CA LYS A 241 23.21 5.53 -26.01
C LYS A 241 21.70 5.43 -25.80
N SER A 242 21.23 5.28 -24.56
CA SER A 242 19.80 5.18 -24.28
C SER A 242 19.39 6.04 -23.11
N GLY A 243 18.30 6.78 -23.28
CA GLY A 243 17.52 7.36 -22.19
C GLY A 243 16.51 6.36 -21.66
N LEU A 244 16.19 6.45 -20.39
CA LEU A 244 15.16 5.67 -19.72
C LEU A 244 14.03 6.59 -19.24
N HIS A 245 12.81 6.26 -19.60
CA HIS A 245 11.63 6.90 -19.06
C HIS A 245 10.87 5.91 -18.17
N ILE A 246 10.83 6.16 -16.87
CA ILE A 246 10.06 5.40 -15.92
C ILE A 246 8.77 6.14 -15.65
N HIS A 247 7.65 5.51 -15.98
CA HIS A 247 6.32 6.03 -15.75
C HIS A 247 5.56 5.15 -14.78
N VAL A 248 4.87 5.78 -13.81
CA VAL A 248 3.96 5.06 -12.91
C VAL A 248 2.56 5.63 -13.13
N PRO A 249 1.68 4.91 -13.85
CA PRO A 249 0.34 5.36 -14.19
C PRO A 249 -0.52 5.76 -12.98
N ALA A 250 -1.72 6.34 -13.27
CA ALA A 250 -2.60 6.98 -12.31
C ALA A 250 -1.95 8.22 -11.64
N GLY A 251 -1.45 9.14 -12.47
CA GLY A 251 -0.77 10.37 -12.04
C GLY A 251 -1.61 11.34 -11.19
N ALA A 252 -2.91 11.12 -11.04
CA ALA A 252 -3.77 11.89 -10.14
C ALA A 252 -3.55 11.55 -8.65
N ILE A 253 -2.89 10.43 -8.35
CA ILE A 253 -2.64 9.98 -6.98
C ILE A 253 -1.15 10.08 -6.70
N PRO A 254 -0.72 10.96 -5.76
CA PRO A 254 0.68 11.02 -5.33
C PRO A 254 1.15 9.68 -4.78
N LYS A 255 2.34 9.26 -5.17
CA LYS A 255 2.96 8.00 -4.76
C LYS A 255 4.34 8.30 -4.19
N ASP A 256 4.61 7.81 -2.99
CA ASP A 256 5.92 7.91 -2.39
C ASP A 256 6.26 6.66 -1.57
N GLY A 257 7.55 6.45 -1.35
CA GLY A 257 8.07 5.36 -0.55
C GLY A 257 9.09 4.49 -1.28
N PRO A 258 9.99 3.84 -0.53
CA PRO A 258 11.10 3.06 -1.10
C PRO A 258 10.68 1.66 -1.59
N SER A 259 9.48 1.19 -1.24
CA SER A 259 9.05 -0.21 -1.43
C SER A 259 8.81 -0.63 -2.89
N ALA A 260 8.84 0.32 -3.84
CA ALA A 260 8.76 0.06 -5.28
C ALA A 260 10.13 -0.20 -5.94
N GLY A 261 11.23 -0.15 -5.18
CA GLY A 261 12.58 -0.27 -5.72
C GLY A 261 12.84 -1.54 -6.50
N VAL A 262 12.40 -2.69 -5.98
CA VAL A 262 12.53 -3.98 -6.69
C VAL A 262 11.69 -4.02 -7.96
N THR A 263 10.53 -3.38 -7.96
CA THR A 263 9.63 -3.30 -9.13
C THR A 263 10.28 -2.47 -10.22
N MET A 264 10.82 -1.29 -9.87
CA MET A 264 11.54 -0.43 -10.81
C MET A 264 12.76 -1.13 -11.39
N ALA A 265 13.57 -1.81 -10.56
CA ALA A 265 14.71 -2.57 -11.03
C ALA A 265 14.30 -3.67 -12.02
N THR A 266 13.23 -4.40 -11.71
CA THR A 266 12.73 -5.47 -12.60
C THR A 266 12.24 -4.91 -13.92
N ALA A 267 11.47 -3.83 -13.93
CA ALA A 267 10.99 -3.19 -15.15
C ALA A 267 12.14 -2.63 -16.01
N ILE A 268 13.16 -2.00 -15.39
CA ILE A 268 14.35 -1.50 -16.10
C ILE A 268 15.14 -2.66 -16.74
N VAL A 269 15.41 -3.73 -15.96
CA VAL A 269 16.13 -4.90 -16.50
C VAL A 269 15.34 -5.54 -17.63
N SER A 270 14.04 -5.69 -17.49
CA SER A 270 13.15 -6.22 -18.54
C SER A 270 13.23 -5.38 -19.80
N ALA A 271 13.12 -4.06 -19.71
CA ALA A 271 13.18 -3.13 -20.84
C ALA A 271 14.53 -3.17 -21.56
N LEU A 272 15.64 -3.21 -20.82
CA LEU A 272 16.98 -3.22 -21.38
C LEU A 272 17.38 -4.56 -22.00
N THR A 273 16.89 -5.67 -21.44
CA THR A 273 17.22 -7.03 -21.89
C THR A 273 16.22 -7.62 -22.88
N GLY A 274 15.04 -7.02 -23.02
CA GLY A 274 13.94 -7.56 -23.82
C GLY A 274 13.36 -8.86 -23.24
N ILE A 275 13.51 -9.09 -21.94
CA ILE A 275 12.95 -10.27 -21.28
C ILE A 275 11.64 -9.90 -20.62
N PRO A 276 10.50 -10.52 -20.99
CA PRO A 276 9.21 -10.20 -20.41
C PRO A 276 9.13 -10.48 -18.91
N VAL A 277 8.42 -9.64 -18.18
CA VAL A 277 8.00 -9.86 -16.79
C VAL A 277 6.77 -10.76 -16.79
N ARG A 278 6.70 -11.69 -15.85
CA ARG A 278 5.55 -12.58 -15.67
C ARG A 278 4.36 -11.79 -15.15
N LYS A 279 3.25 -11.85 -15.87
CA LYS A 279 2.00 -11.15 -15.54
C LYS A 279 1.41 -11.51 -14.17
N GLU A 280 1.63 -12.74 -13.71
CA GLU A 280 1.09 -13.24 -12.45
C GLU A 280 1.89 -12.80 -11.21
N VAL A 281 3.00 -12.08 -11.38
CA VAL A 281 3.92 -11.71 -10.30
C VAL A 281 3.71 -10.27 -9.87
N ALA A 282 3.40 -10.07 -8.60
CA ALA A 282 3.47 -8.78 -7.93
C ALA A 282 4.63 -8.77 -6.94
N MET A 283 5.23 -7.61 -6.70
CA MET A 283 6.41 -7.54 -5.86
C MET A 283 6.45 -6.28 -4.99
N THR A 284 7.19 -6.35 -3.90
CA THR A 284 7.46 -5.19 -3.05
C THR A 284 8.80 -5.37 -2.35
N GLY A 285 9.53 -4.29 -2.19
CA GLY A 285 10.82 -4.29 -1.51
C GLY A 285 11.62 -3.03 -1.83
N GLU A 286 12.37 -2.55 -0.86
CA GLU A 286 13.36 -1.51 -1.08
C GLU A 286 14.66 -2.15 -1.57
N ILE A 287 15.29 -1.52 -2.58
CA ILE A 287 16.58 -1.98 -3.12
C ILE A 287 17.72 -1.13 -2.58
N THR A 288 18.83 -1.78 -2.20
CA THR A 288 20.08 -1.09 -1.88
C THR A 288 21.05 -1.09 -3.06
N LEU A 289 22.05 -0.21 -3.05
CA LEU A 289 23.13 -0.18 -4.05
C LEU A 289 23.95 -1.49 -4.12
N ARG A 290 23.79 -2.38 -3.13
CA ARG A 290 24.43 -3.71 -3.11
C ARG A 290 23.48 -4.81 -3.56
N GLY A 291 22.29 -4.48 -4.08
CA GLY A 291 21.29 -5.43 -4.54
C GLY A 291 20.57 -6.19 -3.44
N ARG A 292 20.66 -5.76 -2.17
CA ARG A 292 19.87 -6.36 -1.09
C ARG A 292 18.47 -5.81 -1.09
N VAL A 293 17.50 -6.66 -0.72
CA VAL A 293 16.10 -6.30 -0.56
C VAL A 293 15.82 -6.04 0.92
N LEU A 294 15.43 -4.81 1.24
CA LEU A 294 15.13 -4.37 2.61
C LEU A 294 13.64 -4.54 2.93
N PRO A 295 13.31 -4.71 4.24
CA PRO A 295 11.93 -4.89 4.69
C PRO A 295 11.06 -3.68 4.42
N ILE A 296 9.76 -3.93 4.33
CA ILE A 296 8.71 -2.93 4.04
C ILE A 296 7.63 -2.96 5.12
N GLY A 297 6.82 -1.91 5.17
CA GLY A 297 5.61 -1.87 5.99
C GLY A 297 4.36 -2.31 5.26
N GLY A 298 3.32 -2.68 6.03
CA GLY A 298 1.97 -2.93 5.53
C GLY A 298 1.82 -4.18 4.66
N LEU A 299 2.56 -5.25 4.95
CA LEU A 299 2.52 -6.49 4.17
C LEU A 299 1.10 -7.07 4.07
N LYS A 300 0.30 -7.05 5.15
CA LYS A 300 -1.10 -7.49 5.12
C LYS A 300 -1.89 -6.79 4.02
N SER A 301 -1.87 -5.45 4.01
CA SER A 301 -2.62 -4.66 3.02
C SER A 301 -2.14 -4.91 1.59
N LYS A 302 -0.83 -5.05 1.39
CA LYS A 302 -0.22 -5.36 0.10
C LYS A 302 -0.62 -6.75 -0.42
N ALA A 303 -0.63 -7.77 0.43
CA ALA A 303 -1.06 -9.11 0.06
C ALA A 303 -2.55 -9.17 -0.32
N LEU A 304 -3.39 -8.42 0.40
CA LEU A 304 -4.81 -8.29 0.09
C LEU A 304 -5.02 -7.63 -1.28
N ALA A 305 -4.29 -6.55 -1.56
CA ALA A 305 -4.35 -5.88 -2.87
C ALA A 305 -3.87 -6.80 -4.00
N ALA A 306 -2.78 -7.52 -3.81
CA ALA A 306 -2.28 -8.49 -4.78
C ALA A 306 -3.32 -9.57 -5.09
N HIS A 307 -3.97 -10.12 -4.05
CA HIS A 307 -5.03 -11.12 -4.23
C HIS A 307 -6.24 -10.55 -4.97
N ALA A 308 -6.72 -9.36 -4.58
CA ALA A 308 -7.87 -8.71 -5.20
C ALA A 308 -7.63 -8.37 -6.68
N SER A 309 -6.38 -8.06 -7.06
CA SER A 309 -5.96 -7.76 -8.43
C SER A 309 -5.64 -8.99 -9.28
N GLY A 310 -5.76 -10.21 -8.72
CA GLY A 310 -5.56 -11.45 -9.46
C GLY A 310 -4.11 -11.94 -9.52
N ALA A 311 -3.18 -11.37 -8.75
CA ALA A 311 -1.82 -11.89 -8.64
C ALA A 311 -1.84 -13.33 -8.10
N ARG A 312 -0.91 -14.14 -8.56
CA ARG A 312 -0.73 -15.53 -8.08
C ARG A 312 0.56 -15.69 -7.29
N VAL A 313 1.55 -14.87 -7.59
CA VAL A 313 2.87 -14.89 -6.95
C VAL A 313 3.16 -13.51 -6.38
N VAL A 314 3.59 -13.48 -5.13
CA VAL A 314 3.98 -12.23 -4.46
C VAL A 314 5.41 -12.37 -3.93
N LEU A 315 6.31 -11.49 -4.40
CA LEU A 315 7.69 -11.43 -3.92
C LEU A 315 7.77 -10.42 -2.78
N ILE A 316 8.26 -10.86 -1.64
CA ILE A 316 8.38 -10.05 -0.42
C ILE A 316 9.82 -10.08 0.12
N PRO A 317 10.27 -9.06 0.85
CA PRO A 317 11.55 -9.12 1.52
C PRO A 317 11.59 -10.27 2.55
N LYS A 318 12.70 -11.01 2.62
CA LYS A 318 12.89 -12.12 3.56
C LYS A 318 12.57 -11.74 5.01
N LYS A 319 12.95 -10.52 5.43
CA LYS A 319 12.70 -10.03 6.78
C LYS A 319 11.22 -9.81 7.11
N ASN A 320 10.34 -9.78 6.10
CA ASN A 320 8.90 -9.69 6.30
C ASN A 320 8.22 -11.07 6.43
N GLU A 321 8.96 -12.18 6.47
CA GLU A 321 8.37 -13.49 6.79
C GLU A 321 7.68 -13.50 8.17
N LYS A 322 8.19 -12.72 9.12
CA LYS A 322 7.58 -12.55 10.44
C LYS A 322 6.17 -11.96 10.41
N ASP A 323 5.84 -11.21 9.36
CA ASP A 323 4.56 -10.52 9.20
C ASP A 323 3.52 -11.40 8.45
N LEU A 324 3.91 -12.58 7.95
CA LEU A 324 3.01 -13.51 7.26
C LEU A 324 1.80 -13.97 8.11
N PRO A 325 1.91 -14.16 9.43
CA PRO A 325 0.76 -14.51 10.27
C PRO A 325 -0.35 -13.46 10.29
N GLU A 326 -0.05 -12.19 9.98
CA GLU A 326 -1.05 -11.13 9.90
C GLU A 326 -1.97 -11.24 8.67
N ILE A 327 -1.53 -11.97 7.64
CA ILE A 327 -2.30 -12.19 6.41
C ILE A 327 -3.35 -13.26 6.68
N PRO A 328 -4.65 -13.01 6.37
CA PRO A 328 -5.70 -14.01 6.50
C PRO A 328 -5.34 -15.32 5.82
N GLU A 329 -5.66 -16.45 6.46
CA GLU A 329 -5.23 -17.78 6.01
C GLU A 329 -5.71 -18.10 4.59
N GLU A 330 -6.93 -17.70 4.24
CA GLU A 330 -7.50 -17.88 2.89
C GLU A 330 -6.64 -17.20 1.82
N ILE A 331 -6.24 -15.95 2.07
CA ILE A 331 -5.39 -15.16 1.16
C ILE A 331 -4.00 -15.79 1.07
N ARG A 332 -3.44 -16.18 2.22
CA ARG A 332 -2.12 -16.82 2.27
C ARG A 332 -2.07 -18.15 1.52
N LYS A 333 -3.19 -18.91 1.51
CA LYS A 333 -3.30 -20.17 0.74
C LYS A 333 -3.50 -19.93 -0.76
N SER A 334 -4.12 -18.81 -1.14
CA SER A 334 -4.38 -18.47 -2.54
C SER A 334 -3.18 -17.85 -3.26
N LEU A 335 -2.23 -17.27 -2.52
CA LEU A 335 -1.04 -16.62 -3.05
C LEU A 335 0.21 -17.47 -2.81
N LYS A 336 1.04 -17.62 -3.83
CA LYS A 336 2.40 -18.13 -3.67
C LYS A 336 3.30 -16.99 -3.22
N ILE A 337 3.50 -16.85 -1.90
CA ILE A 337 4.37 -15.83 -1.33
C ILE A 337 5.81 -16.35 -1.32
N ILE A 338 6.74 -15.61 -1.93
CA ILE A 338 8.15 -15.99 -2.06
C ILE A 338 9.00 -14.92 -1.37
N PRO A 339 9.66 -15.25 -0.27
CA PRO A 339 10.63 -14.38 0.39
C PRO A 339 11.93 -14.28 -0.43
N VAL A 340 12.44 -13.05 -0.60
CA VAL A 340 13.65 -12.75 -1.35
C VAL A 340 14.61 -11.87 -0.54
N GLU A 341 15.92 -12.10 -0.68
CA GLU A 341 16.98 -11.35 -0.01
C GLU A 341 17.74 -10.42 -0.96
N THR A 342 17.77 -10.77 -2.24
CA THR A 342 18.53 -10.04 -3.26
C THR A 342 17.68 -9.79 -4.50
N ILE A 343 18.07 -8.78 -5.26
CA ILE A 343 17.41 -8.45 -6.52
C ILE A 343 17.59 -9.58 -7.56
N ASP A 344 18.68 -10.35 -7.50
CA ASP A 344 18.87 -11.49 -8.39
C ASP A 344 17.76 -12.54 -8.21
N GLN A 345 17.36 -12.80 -6.96
CA GLN A 345 16.23 -13.68 -6.66
C GLN A 345 14.91 -13.09 -7.14
N VAL A 346 14.73 -11.77 -7.03
CA VAL A 346 13.54 -11.10 -7.58
C VAL A 346 13.48 -11.30 -9.09
N LEU A 347 14.58 -11.04 -9.83
CA LEU A 347 14.64 -11.20 -11.28
C LEU A 347 14.43 -12.65 -11.72
N GLU A 348 14.94 -13.61 -10.96
CA GLU A 348 14.75 -15.04 -11.25
C GLU A 348 13.27 -15.45 -11.20
N HIS A 349 12.51 -14.93 -10.24
CA HIS A 349 11.10 -15.24 -10.09
C HIS A 349 10.18 -14.36 -10.96
N ALA A 350 10.56 -13.11 -11.19
CA ALA A 350 9.74 -12.16 -11.93
C ALA A 350 9.88 -12.25 -13.44
N LEU A 351 11.08 -12.54 -13.96
CA LEU A 351 11.31 -12.61 -15.40
C LEU A 351 11.01 -14.01 -15.96
N ARG A 352 10.60 -14.06 -17.22
CA ARG A 352 10.36 -15.35 -17.93
C ARG A 352 11.60 -16.21 -18.07
N ARG A 353 12.76 -15.58 -18.15
CA ARG A 353 14.07 -16.25 -18.18
C ARG A 353 15.10 -15.39 -17.48
N LYS A 354 16.11 -16.03 -16.92
CA LYS A 354 17.24 -15.33 -16.32
C LYS A 354 18.04 -14.58 -17.38
N PRO A 355 18.47 -13.33 -17.15
CA PRO A 355 19.42 -12.63 -18.01
C PRO A 355 20.69 -13.45 -18.18
N LYS A 356 21.25 -13.45 -19.39
CA LYS A 356 22.50 -14.17 -19.68
C LYS A 356 23.66 -13.16 -19.61
N PRO A 357 24.69 -13.42 -18.80
CA PRO A 357 25.88 -12.56 -18.75
C PRO A 357 26.51 -12.36 -20.13
N LEU A 358 27.08 -11.18 -20.34
CA LEU A 358 27.92 -10.93 -21.51
C LEU A 358 29.14 -11.87 -21.50
N PRO A 359 29.64 -12.28 -22.67
CA PRO A 359 30.91 -13.00 -22.76
C PRO A 359 32.01 -12.21 -22.03
N ALA A 360 32.83 -12.91 -21.24
CA ALA A 360 33.96 -12.27 -20.55
C ALA A 360 34.93 -11.70 -21.57
N ASN A 361 34.86 -10.38 -21.83
CA ASN A 361 35.93 -9.69 -22.52
C ASN A 361 37.13 -9.64 -21.59
N HIS A 362 38.27 -10.22 -22.01
CA HIS A 362 39.55 -10.18 -21.32
C HIS A 362 40.11 -8.75 -21.27
N GLY A 363 39.48 -7.82 -20.51
CA GLY A 363 39.92 -6.43 -20.49
C GLY A 363 39.34 -5.50 -19.44
N THR A 364 38.25 -5.84 -18.77
CA THR A 364 37.73 -4.98 -17.70
C THR A 364 38.10 -5.49 -16.30
N PRO A 365 38.80 -4.70 -15.49
CA PRO A 365 39.09 -5.08 -14.10
C PRO A 365 37.78 -5.25 -13.33
N ARG A 366 37.54 -6.42 -12.75
CA ARG A 366 36.45 -6.62 -11.80
C ARG A 366 36.63 -5.63 -10.64
N PRO A 367 35.58 -4.88 -10.26
CA PRO A 367 35.64 -4.13 -9.03
C PRO A 367 35.92 -5.08 -7.85
N PRO A 368 36.71 -4.67 -6.87
CA PRO A 368 37.08 -5.55 -5.76
C PRO A 368 35.82 -5.99 -5.02
N ARG A 369 35.63 -7.32 -4.94
CA ARG A 369 34.60 -7.91 -4.07
C ARG A 369 34.93 -7.52 -2.64
N ILE A 370 34.11 -6.70 -2.00
CA ILE A 370 34.22 -6.45 -0.57
C ILE A 370 33.81 -7.76 0.13
N PRO A 371 34.70 -8.42 0.87
CA PRO A 371 34.38 -9.68 1.53
C PRO A 371 33.27 -9.42 2.57
N VAL A 372 32.16 -10.15 2.44
CA VAL A 372 31.14 -10.23 3.48
C VAL A 372 31.77 -11.04 4.61
N ARG A 373 32.13 -10.37 5.72
CA ARG A 373 32.49 -11.09 6.94
C ARG A 373 31.25 -11.85 7.41
N SER A 374 31.32 -13.18 7.33
CA SER A 374 30.40 -14.05 8.03
C SER A 374 30.63 -13.84 9.53
N HIS A 375 29.63 -13.36 10.24
CA HIS A 375 29.64 -13.45 11.69
C HIS A 375 29.37 -14.91 12.05
N ASP A 376 30.42 -15.60 12.45
CA ASP A 376 30.27 -16.88 13.15
C ASP A 376 29.55 -16.64 14.48
N ALA A 377 28.62 -17.55 14.78
CA ALA A 377 27.73 -17.49 15.95
C ALA A 377 28.45 -17.76 17.30
N THR A 378 29.79 -17.61 17.34
CA THR A 378 30.59 -17.77 18.56
C THR A 378 31.41 -16.50 18.78
N GLY A 379 30.80 -15.55 19.50
CA GLY A 379 31.42 -14.29 19.91
C GLY A 379 32.67 -14.45 20.77
N ARG A 380 33.86 -14.61 20.14
CA ARG A 380 35.15 -14.36 20.77
C ARG A 380 36.04 -13.58 19.79
N PRO A 381 36.61 -12.44 20.20
CA PRO A 381 37.64 -11.77 19.43
C PRO A 381 38.96 -12.50 19.61
N SER A 382 39.67 -12.75 18.54
CA SER A 382 41.09 -13.07 18.55
C SER A 382 41.90 -11.83 18.19
#